data_0c77668bf18e5a4532cb088554c017e4
#
_entry.id   0c77668bf18e5a4532cb088554c017e4
#
_cell.length_a   1.000
_cell.length_b   1.000
_cell.length_c   1.000
_cell.angle_alpha   90.00
_cell.angle_beta   90.00
_cell.angle_gamma   90.00
#
_symmetry.space_group_name_H-M   'P 1'
#
loop_
_entity.id
_entity.type
_entity.pdbx_description
1 polymer ?
#
loop_
_entity_poly.entity_id
_entity_poly.type
_entity_poly.pdbx_seq_one_letter_code
_entity_poly.pdbx_strand_id
1 'polypeptide(L)'
;MAGRREKLRRVGIIPEYRGFTPDGLASGDAIDMTVDELEVLRLCDLEGLNQEEVAQCMGIARATVAAICSRAHRKVANALVNGRAIVIEGGNIAYSPITTTTAAWPAKEVDTMRVATTYDNGNIFMHFGRSEQFKIYDLSLIHI
;
A
#
# COMPACT_ATOMS: atom_id res chain seq x y z
N MET A 1 -19.05 -26.69 -18.26
CA MET A 1 -18.47 -25.43 -18.80
C MET A 1 -17.39 -24.96 -17.84
N ALA A 2 -16.16 -24.93 -18.27
CA ALA A 2 -15.07 -24.37 -17.45
C ALA A 2 -15.25 -22.86 -17.37
N GLY A 3 -15.63 -22.34 -16.22
CA GLY A 3 -15.70 -20.92 -15.96
C GLY A 3 -14.35 -20.27 -16.27
N ARG A 4 -14.38 -19.15 -16.96
CA ARG A 4 -13.18 -18.34 -17.23
C ARG A 4 -12.48 -18.06 -15.90
N ARG A 5 -11.27 -18.59 -15.71
CA ARG A 5 -10.47 -18.33 -14.50
C ARG A 5 -10.36 -16.82 -14.31
N GLU A 6 -10.81 -16.34 -13.16
CA GLU A 6 -10.65 -14.93 -12.79
C GLU A 6 -9.18 -14.57 -12.83
N LYS A 7 -8.84 -13.51 -13.56
CA LYS A 7 -7.47 -13.03 -13.68
C LYS A 7 -7.01 -12.49 -12.33
N LEU A 8 -5.82 -12.91 -11.87
CA LEU A 8 -5.19 -12.36 -10.68
C LEU A 8 -4.98 -10.85 -10.85
N ARG A 9 -5.32 -10.10 -9.83
CA ARG A 9 -5.16 -8.65 -9.76
C ARG A 9 -3.83 -8.33 -9.12
N ARG A 10 -2.98 -7.58 -9.79
CA ARG A 10 -1.72 -7.15 -9.22
C ARG A 10 -1.96 -6.12 -8.12
N VAL A 11 -1.31 -6.30 -6.98
CA VAL A 11 -1.32 -5.37 -5.86
C VAL A 11 0.11 -4.99 -5.49
N GLY A 12 0.35 -3.71 -5.27
CA GLY A 12 1.67 -3.20 -4.93
C GLY A 12 2.00 -3.23 -3.45
N ILE A 13 0.97 -3.37 -2.61
CA ILE A 13 1.15 -3.47 -1.16
C ILE A 13 0.36 -4.64 -0.58
N ILE A 14 0.90 -5.23 0.48
CA ILE A 14 0.16 -6.10 1.40
C ILE A 14 0.14 -5.38 2.75
N PRO A 15 -1.03 -5.01 3.29
CA PRO A 15 -1.08 -4.30 4.55
C PRO A 15 -0.60 -5.16 5.71
N GLU A 16 0.20 -4.59 6.61
CA GLU A 16 0.66 -5.26 7.83
C GLU A 16 -0.44 -5.33 8.89
N TYR A 17 -1.43 -4.46 8.81
CA TYR A 17 -2.60 -4.42 9.68
C TYR A 17 -3.79 -5.13 9.00
N ARG A 18 -4.69 -5.67 9.82
CA ARG A 18 -5.83 -6.47 9.34
C ARG A 18 -7.16 -5.75 9.35
N GLY A 19 -7.19 -4.47 9.68
CA GLY A 19 -8.44 -3.73 9.66
C GLY A 19 -8.45 -2.48 10.51
N PHE A 20 -9.63 -1.91 10.64
CA PHE A 20 -9.93 -0.72 11.43
C PHE A 20 -11.15 -0.99 12.29
N THR A 21 -11.09 -0.56 13.54
CA THR A 21 -12.21 -0.68 14.47
C THR A 21 -12.52 0.71 15.02
N PRO A 22 -13.80 1.12 15.05
CA PRO A 22 -14.17 2.38 15.66
C PRO A 22 -13.85 2.39 17.15
N ASP A 23 -13.48 3.55 17.68
CA ASP A 23 -13.36 3.73 19.13
C ASP A 23 -14.73 3.54 19.79
N GLY A 24 -14.80 2.70 20.83
CA GLY A 24 -16.04 2.32 21.48
C GLY A 24 -16.62 1.01 20.97
N LEU A 25 -17.93 0.86 21.09
CA LEU A 25 -18.63 -0.35 20.64
C LEU A 25 -18.87 -0.29 19.12
N ALA A 26 -18.21 -1.19 18.39
CA ALA A 26 -18.54 -1.38 16.98
C ALA A 26 -20.00 -1.85 16.84
N SER A 27 -20.72 -1.23 15.90
CA SER A 27 -22.11 -1.56 15.62
C SER A 27 -22.20 -2.62 14.54
N GLY A 28 -22.80 -3.77 14.86
CA GLY A 28 -23.05 -4.84 13.91
C GLY A 28 -21.79 -5.63 13.47
N ASP A 29 -21.96 -6.44 12.43
CA ASP A 29 -20.88 -7.27 11.89
C ASP A 29 -19.82 -6.41 11.18
N ALA A 30 -18.57 -6.85 11.22
CA ALA A 30 -17.49 -6.22 10.48
C ALA A 30 -17.76 -6.25 8.96
N ILE A 31 -17.21 -5.29 8.27
CA ILE A 31 -17.27 -5.20 6.82
C ILE A 31 -15.99 -5.82 6.24
N ASP A 32 -16.16 -6.86 5.44
CA ASP A 32 -15.04 -7.49 4.73
C ASP A 32 -14.62 -6.64 3.54
N MET A 33 -13.37 -6.22 3.52
CA MET A 33 -12.71 -5.54 2.41
C MET A 33 -11.59 -6.41 1.87
N THR A 34 -11.56 -6.63 0.57
CA THR A 34 -10.48 -7.40 -0.04
C THR A 34 -9.24 -6.54 -0.28
N VAL A 35 -8.06 -7.18 -0.37
CA VAL A 35 -6.79 -6.46 -0.59
C VAL A 35 -6.78 -5.72 -1.93
N ASP A 36 -7.43 -6.24 -2.96
CA ASP A 36 -7.57 -5.54 -4.25
C ASP A 36 -8.52 -4.33 -4.17
N GLU A 37 -9.53 -4.35 -3.30
CA GLU A 37 -10.34 -3.17 -3.01
C GLU A 37 -9.53 -2.09 -2.30
N LEU A 38 -8.70 -2.47 -1.33
CA LEU A 38 -7.78 -1.54 -0.67
C LEU A 38 -6.77 -0.95 -1.66
N GLU A 39 -6.23 -1.77 -2.57
CA GLU A 39 -5.27 -1.31 -3.59
C GLU A 39 -5.90 -0.29 -4.54
N VAL A 40 -7.15 -0.51 -4.96
CA VAL A 40 -7.86 0.47 -5.79
C VAL A 40 -8.04 1.80 -5.07
N LEU A 41 -8.42 1.80 -3.78
CA LEU A 41 -8.51 3.01 -2.97
C LEU A 41 -7.16 3.72 -2.87
N ARG A 42 -6.10 2.95 -2.63
CA ARG A 42 -4.74 3.51 -2.57
C ARG A 42 -4.38 4.21 -3.89
N LEU A 43 -4.54 3.52 -5.00
CA LEU A 43 -4.13 4.04 -6.30
C LEU A 43 -5.01 5.22 -6.77
N CYS A 44 -6.34 5.11 -6.62
CA CYS A 44 -7.26 6.15 -7.05
C CYS A 44 -7.29 7.36 -6.12
N ASP A 45 -7.48 7.12 -4.82
CA ASP A 45 -7.85 8.19 -3.89
C ASP A 45 -6.63 8.76 -3.16
N LEU A 46 -5.63 7.94 -2.85
CA LEU A 46 -4.42 8.39 -2.17
C LEU A 46 -3.34 8.86 -3.15
N GLU A 47 -3.10 8.09 -4.21
CA GLU A 47 -2.08 8.41 -5.22
C GLU A 47 -2.63 9.29 -6.36
N GLY A 48 -3.94 9.41 -6.48
CA GLY A 48 -4.61 10.27 -7.46
C GLY A 48 -4.57 9.78 -8.90
N LEU A 49 -4.36 8.47 -9.13
CA LEU A 49 -4.32 7.88 -10.46
C LEU A 49 -5.74 7.80 -11.05
N ASN A 50 -5.85 8.01 -12.34
CA ASN A 50 -7.11 7.78 -13.04
C ASN A 50 -7.38 6.28 -13.25
N GLN A 51 -8.62 5.90 -13.57
CA GLN A 51 -9.03 4.51 -13.69
C GLN A 51 -8.27 3.72 -14.77
N GLU A 52 -7.78 4.40 -15.81
CA GLU A 52 -6.97 3.78 -16.87
C GLU A 52 -5.58 3.41 -16.36
N GLU A 53 -4.94 4.33 -15.64
CA GLU A 53 -3.64 4.10 -15.00
C GLU A 53 -3.73 2.99 -13.95
N VAL A 54 -4.76 2.99 -13.12
CA VAL A 54 -5.02 1.92 -12.14
C VAL A 54 -5.22 0.57 -12.83
N ALA A 55 -5.96 0.54 -13.95
CA ALA A 55 -6.17 -0.67 -14.74
C ALA A 55 -4.86 -1.25 -15.26
N GLN A 56 -3.95 -0.40 -15.72
CA GLN A 56 -2.60 -0.80 -16.15
C GLN A 56 -1.77 -1.34 -14.99
N CYS A 57 -1.75 -0.63 -13.85
CA CYS A 57 -1.03 -1.07 -12.65
C CYS A 57 -1.51 -2.45 -12.18
N MET A 58 -2.80 -2.64 -12.06
CA MET A 58 -3.39 -3.88 -11.54
C MET A 58 -3.51 -4.99 -12.60
N GLY A 59 -3.29 -4.68 -13.86
CA GLY A 59 -3.38 -5.64 -14.97
C GLY A 59 -4.81 -6.13 -15.25
N ILE A 60 -5.81 -5.28 -15.05
CA ILE A 60 -7.25 -5.56 -15.22
C ILE A 60 -7.89 -4.55 -16.18
N ALA A 61 -9.14 -4.78 -16.57
CA ALA A 61 -9.87 -3.84 -17.40
C ALA A 61 -10.33 -2.59 -16.58
N ARG A 62 -10.37 -1.43 -17.22
CA ARG A 62 -10.87 -0.18 -16.63
C ARG A 62 -12.27 -0.33 -16.01
N ALA A 63 -13.18 -1.03 -16.70
CA ALA A 63 -14.53 -1.30 -16.17
C ALA A 63 -14.50 -2.11 -14.86
N THR A 64 -13.53 -3.01 -14.71
CA THR A 64 -13.31 -3.77 -13.48
C THR A 64 -12.82 -2.85 -12.36
N VAL A 65 -11.89 -1.93 -12.66
CA VAL A 65 -11.44 -0.91 -11.69
C VAL A 65 -12.62 -0.08 -11.20
N ALA A 66 -13.47 0.43 -12.10
CA ALA A 66 -14.65 1.21 -11.73
C ALA A 66 -15.60 0.44 -10.81
N ALA A 67 -15.83 -0.85 -11.09
CA ALA A 67 -16.67 -1.70 -10.26
C ALA A 67 -16.06 -1.96 -8.87
N ILE A 68 -14.77 -2.22 -8.79
CA ILE A 68 -14.06 -2.42 -7.52
C ILE A 68 -14.07 -1.12 -6.70
N CYS A 69 -13.75 0.01 -7.31
CA CYS A 69 -13.75 1.33 -6.69
C CYS A 69 -15.12 1.66 -6.07
N SER A 70 -16.19 1.46 -6.82
CA SER A 70 -17.56 1.69 -6.34
C SER A 70 -17.92 0.81 -5.13
N ARG A 71 -17.49 -0.47 -5.13
CA ARG A 71 -17.72 -1.36 -3.98
C ARG A 71 -16.88 -0.94 -2.78
N ALA A 72 -15.63 -0.60 -2.98
CA ALA A 72 -14.72 -0.17 -1.92
C ALA A 72 -15.23 1.12 -1.24
N HIS A 73 -15.61 2.12 -2.02
CA HIS A 73 -16.21 3.36 -1.50
C HIS A 73 -17.45 3.11 -0.67
N ARG A 74 -18.36 2.23 -1.15
CA ARG A 74 -19.57 1.87 -0.41
C ARG A 74 -19.26 1.20 0.92
N LYS A 75 -18.26 0.31 0.96
CA LYS A 75 -17.81 -0.36 2.19
C LYS A 75 -17.24 0.62 3.19
N VAL A 76 -16.37 1.53 2.76
CA VAL A 76 -15.82 2.58 3.62
C VAL A 76 -16.91 3.51 4.13
N ALA A 77 -17.79 3.97 3.26
CA ALA A 77 -18.92 4.82 3.66
C ALA A 77 -19.83 4.13 4.69
N ASN A 78 -20.14 2.84 4.47
CA ASN A 78 -20.94 2.05 5.42
C ASN A 78 -20.23 1.91 6.78
N ALA A 79 -18.92 1.67 6.79
CA ALA A 79 -18.15 1.60 8.03
C ALA A 79 -18.21 2.93 8.81
N LEU A 80 -17.93 4.04 8.12
CA LEU A 80 -17.88 5.36 8.74
C LEU A 80 -19.26 5.84 9.24
N VAL A 81 -20.30 5.67 8.43
CA VAL A 81 -21.65 6.15 8.77
C VAL A 81 -22.28 5.33 9.87
N ASN A 82 -22.08 4.03 9.88
CA ASN A 82 -22.73 3.10 10.80
C ASN A 82 -21.83 2.61 11.93
N GLY A 83 -20.60 3.14 12.07
CA GLY A 83 -19.68 2.75 13.15
C GLY A 83 -19.30 1.26 13.11
N ARG A 84 -19.08 0.70 11.90
CA ARG A 84 -18.73 -0.72 11.73
C ARG A 84 -17.24 -0.89 11.58
N ALA A 85 -16.70 -1.98 12.11
CA ALA A 85 -15.32 -2.36 11.86
C ALA A 85 -15.13 -2.78 10.39
N ILE A 86 -13.91 -2.57 9.86
CA ILE A 86 -13.48 -3.09 8.57
C ILE A 86 -12.43 -4.17 8.83
N VAL A 87 -12.59 -5.32 8.21
CA VAL A 87 -11.57 -6.40 8.16
C VAL A 87 -11.02 -6.46 6.75
N ILE A 88 -9.69 -6.46 6.62
CA ILE A 88 -8.99 -6.47 5.33
C ILE A 88 -8.33 -7.82 5.14
N GLU A 89 -8.88 -8.63 4.25
CA GLU A 89 -8.34 -9.95 3.96
C GLU A 89 -8.84 -10.49 2.61
N GLY A 90 -8.12 -11.46 2.08
CA GLY A 90 -8.51 -12.19 0.88
C GLY A 90 -8.42 -11.36 -0.40
N GLY A 91 -9.13 -11.82 -1.42
CA GLY A 91 -9.09 -11.30 -2.79
C GLY A 91 -8.29 -12.18 -3.74
N ASN A 92 -8.60 -12.07 -5.03
CA ASN A 92 -7.88 -12.80 -6.10
C ASN A 92 -6.67 -11.98 -6.56
N ILE A 93 -5.60 -11.98 -5.76
CA ILE A 93 -4.47 -11.07 -5.89
C ILE A 93 -3.17 -11.79 -6.22
N ALA A 94 -2.28 -11.08 -6.92
CA ALA A 94 -0.87 -11.41 -7.06
C ALA A 94 -0.06 -10.22 -6.54
N TYR A 95 0.76 -10.44 -5.53
CA TYR A 95 1.67 -9.42 -5.05
C TYR A 95 2.76 -9.17 -6.09
N SER A 96 2.84 -7.96 -6.55
CA SER A 96 3.88 -7.48 -7.44
C SER A 96 4.31 -6.12 -6.90
N PRO A 97 5.43 -6.05 -6.18
CA PRO A 97 5.95 -4.76 -5.77
C PRO A 97 6.05 -3.90 -7.03
N ILE A 98 5.38 -2.77 -7.02
CA ILE A 98 5.43 -1.84 -8.14
C ILE A 98 6.84 -1.29 -8.15
N THR A 99 7.71 -1.92 -8.91
CA THR A 99 8.87 -1.22 -9.44
C THR A 99 8.29 -0.19 -10.38
N THR A 100 8.22 1.05 -9.93
CA THR A 100 7.81 2.21 -10.71
C THR A 100 8.84 2.43 -11.83
N THR A 101 8.81 1.53 -12.82
CA THR A 101 9.54 1.66 -14.06
C THR A 101 8.52 1.69 -15.19
N THR A 102 7.61 2.66 -15.14
CA THR A 102 6.84 3.06 -16.33
C THR A 102 6.59 4.56 -16.21
N ALA A 103 7.13 5.26 -17.17
CA ALA A 103 7.21 6.69 -17.37
C ALA A 103 5.85 7.41 -17.32
N ALA A 104 5.30 7.67 -16.14
CA ALA A 104 4.24 8.64 -15.93
C ALA A 104 4.18 9.12 -14.46
N TRP A 105 5.04 8.61 -13.56
CA TRP A 105 5.24 9.23 -12.28
C TRP A 105 6.36 10.25 -12.45
N PRO A 106 6.16 11.54 -12.10
CA PRO A 106 7.31 12.41 -11.93
C PRO A 106 8.19 11.69 -10.93
N ALA A 107 9.37 11.29 -11.39
CA ALA A 107 10.37 10.70 -10.53
C ALA A 107 10.52 11.65 -9.33
N LYS A 108 9.80 11.36 -8.25
CA LYS A 108 10.25 11.82 -6.96
C LYS A 108 11.67 11.31 -6.89
N GLU A 109 12.61 12.24 -6.85
CA GLU A 109 14.03 11.94 -6.65
C GLU A 109 14.09 10.74 -5.72
N VAL A 110 14.80 9.70 -6.15
CA VAL A 110 15.09 8.54 -5.32
C VAL A 110 15.74 9.15 -4.09
N ASP A 111 14.95 9.25 -3.02
CA ASP A 111 15.41 9.75 -1.76
C ASP A 111 16.48 8.73 -1.34
N THR A 112 17.72 9.06 -1.63
CA THR A 112 18.86 8.29 -1.14
C THR A 112 18.72 8.33 0.38
N MET A 113 18.30 7.21 0.95
CA MET A 113 18.15 7.10 2.39
C MET A 113 19.52 7.34 3.01
N ARG A 114 19.71 8.54 3.57
CA ARG A 114 20.90 8.87 4.31
C ARG A 114 20.74 8.38 5.73
N VAL A 115 21.51 7.38 6.09
CA VAL A 115 21.55 6.87 7.46
C VAL A 115 22.77 7.48 8.14
N ALA A 116 22.54 8.27 9.18
CA ALA A 116 23.59 8.75 10.06
C ALA A 116 23.74 7.77 11.23
N THR A 117 24.90 7.18 11.38
CA THR A 117 25.24 6.37 12.56
C THR A 117 26.30 7.08 13.38
N THR A 118 26.15 6.99 14.71
CA THR A 118 27.20 7.43 15.64
C THR A 118 28.39 6.49 15.53
N TYR A 119 29.58 7.07 15.39
CA TYR A 119 30.80 6.30 15.15
C TYR A 119 31.88 6.72 16.12
N ASP A 120 32.51 5.75 16.78
CA ASP A 120 33.70 5.96 17.58
C ASP A 120 34.68 4.77 17.38
N ASN A 121 35.89 5.07 16.88
CA ASN A 121 37.01 4.14 16.71
C ASN A 121 36.69 2.79 16.05
N GLY A 122 35.82 2.75 15.03
CA GLY A 122 35.48 1.54 14.31
C GLY A 122 34.22 0.84 14.77
N ASN A 123 33.56 1.29 15.83
CA ASN A 123 32.35 0.69 16.39
C ASN A 123 31.15 1.66 16.31
N ILE A 124 29.95 1.08 16.16
CA ILE A 124 28.70 1.82 16.25
C ILE A 124 28.40 2.07 17.73
N PHE A 125 28.26 3.33 18.10
CA PHE A 125 28.06 3.74 19.49
C PHE A 125 26.58 3.87 19.83
N MET A 126 26.14 3.31 20.97
CA MET A 126 24.72 3.21 21.34
C MET A 126 24.11 4.50 21.94
N HIS A 127 24.86 5.59 22.11
CA HIS A 127 24.35 6.81 22.71
C HIS A 127 24.44 8.01 21.76
N PHE A 128 23.32 8.42 21.21
CA PHE A 128 23.19 9.56 20.29
C PHE A 128 23.63 10.92 20.89
N GLY A 129 23.57 11.07 22.18
CA GLY A 129 23.80 12.35 22.86
C GLY A 129 25.28 12.68 23.22
N ARG A 130 26.24 11.80 22.96
CA ARG A 130 27.65 11.96 23.33
C ARG A 130 28.66 11.65 22.23
N SER A 131 28.21 11.48 21.01
CA SER A 131 29.09 11.19 19.87
C SER A 131 29.62 12.47 19.24
N GLU A 132 30.92 12.60 19.16
CA GLU A 132 31.60 13.71 18.47
C GLU A 132 31.69 13.49 16.96
N GLN A 133 31.40 12.27 16.46
CA GLN A 133 31.51 11.93 15.05
C GLN A 133 30.29 11.14 14.58
N PHE A 134 29.78 11.52 13.40
CA PHE A 134 28.73 10.81 12.69
C PHE A 134 29.27 10.36 11.33
N LYS A 135 29.00 9.12 10.97
CA LYS A 135 29.25 8.62 9.62
C LYS A 135 27.94 8.55 8.86
N ILE A 136 27.88 9.23 7.73
CA ILE A 136 26.72 9.27 6.86
C ILE A 136 26.93 8.23 5.76
N TYR A 137 25.98 7.32 5.62
CA TYR A 137 25.95 6.35 4.55
C TYR A 137 24.83 6.70 3.59
N ASP A 138 25.17 6.87 2.31
CA ASP A 138 24.17 6.93 1.24
C ASP A 138 23.88 5.49 0.82
N LEU A 139 22.72 4.99 1.25
CA LEU A 139 22.23 3.68 0.82
C LEU A 139 21.55 3.85 -0.54
N SER A 140 22.30 3.68 -1.61
CA SER A 140 21.71 3.37 -2.90
C SER A 140 21.18 1.94 -2.85
N LEU A 141 19.88 1.75 -3.11
CA LEU A 141 19.28 0.43 -3.25
C LEU A 141 20.01 -0.33 -4.36
N ILE A 142 20.97 -1.15 -3.98
CA ILE A 142 21.53 -2.16 -4.86
C ILE A 142 20.48 -3.27 -4.93
N HIS A 143 19.89 -3.45 -6.10
CA HIS A 143 19.08 -4.62 -6.38
C HIS A 143 19.97 -5.87 -6.24
N ILE A 144 19.66 -6.66 -5.24
CA ILE A 144 20.16 -8.04 -5.16
C ILE A 144 19.19 -8.91 -5.94
#